data_77c8aa7d32d753ce1910c85026dc3c02
#
_entry.id   77c8aa7d32d753ce1910c85026dc3c02
#
_cell.length_a   1.000
_cell.length_b   1.000
_cell.length_c   1.000
_cell.angle_alpha   90.00
_cell.angle_beta   90.00
_cell.angle_gamma   90.00
#
_symmetry.space_group_name_H-M   'P 1'
#
loop_
_entity.id
_entity.type
_entity.pdbx_description
1 polymer ?
#
loop_
_entity_poly.entity_id
_entity_poly.type
_entity_poly.pdbx_seq_one_letter_code
_entity_poly.pdbx_strand_id
1 'polypeptide(L)'
;MPHIAQERYSSLVDEKLRATLVTKDNLIFNPRYEGNPKAGKVKVPVRDTEVEVKKYDKQKGAAISAGSTTYFDINIDTDEAVNEMIDGFDAQSVPDGITAERLDSAGYSLGLSMDTKCIRALEETAGITIATTKTACTDSTAYKQVLAAKRTQSRLGVPNDGKRWLIASPEFMEVLLADDHYIRQGDLSQELVQSGVVGRIAGYNVFESNNTMFEDTTIVGGKKTTTEFICGHPNWCHRVQEWSVPVAIKNLTNEYIGSSAVQGLSLIHI
;
A
#
# COMPACT_ATOMS: atom_id res chain seq x y z
N MET A 1 42.72 -6.54 -43.10
CA MET A 1 41.34 -6.68 -42.52
C MET A 1 41.25 -5.71 -41.37
N PRO A 2 40.22 -4.91 -41.27
CA PRO A 2 40.04 -4.07 -40.09
C PRO A 2 39.78 -4.95 -38.89
N HIS A 3 40.50 -4.73 -37.81
CA HIS A 3 40.27 -5.42 -36.56
C HIS A 3 39.00 -4.80 -35.91
N ILE A 4 38.02 -5.66 -35.61
CA ILE A 4 36.84 -5.26 -34.87
C ILE A 4 37.28 -5.09 -33.42
N ALA A 5 37.04 -3.90 -32.84
CA ALA A 5 37.32 -3.64 -31.44
C ALA A 5 36.47 -4.59 -30.58
N GLN A 6 37.10 -5.19 -29.59
CA GLN A 6 36.41 -6.07 -28.65
C GLN A 6 35.50 -5.23 -27.79
N GLU A 7 34.21 -5.52 -27.77
CA GLU A 7 33.25 -4.86 -26.90
C GLU A 7 33.52 -5.24 -25.43
N ARG A 8 33.61 -4.25 -24.58
CA ARG A 8 33.74 -4.43 -23.13
C ARG A 8 32.42 -4.09 -22.50
N TYR A 9 31.84 -5.03 -21.81
CA TYR A 9 30.67 -4.78 -20.98
C TYR A 9 31.11 -4.13 -19.66
N SER A 10 30.28 -3.18 -19.15
CA SER A 10 30.48 -2.62 -17.83
C SER A 10 30.19 -3.69 -16.78
N SER A 11 30.99 -3.75 -15.73
CA SER A 11 30.68 -4.58 -14.56
C SER A 11 29.64 -3.94 -13.64
N LEU A 12 29.30 -2.64 -13.90
CA LEU A 12 28.27 -1.92 -13.17
C LEU A 12 26.95 -2.05 -13.92
N VAL A 13 25.95 -2.55 -13.23
CA VAL A 13 24.56 -2.57 -13.69
C VAL A 13 23.91 -1.29 -13.21
N ASP A 14 23.33 -0.50 -14.13
CA ASP A 14 22.58 0.70 -13.77
C ASP A 14 21.28 0.28 -13.07
N GLU A 15 21.15 0.65 -11.82
CA GLU A 15 19.92 0.40 -11.07
C GLU A 15 18.78 1.29 -11.59
N LYS A 16 17.66 0.67 -11.89
CA LYS A 16 16.46 1.37 -12.30
C LYS A 16 15.89 2.16 -11.14
N LEU A 17 15.57 3.43 -11.35
CA LEU A 17 14.84 4.23 -10.37
C LEU A 17 13.48 3.58 -10.05
N ARG A 18 13.17 3.50 -8.76
CA ARG A 18 11.97 2.84 -8.25
C ARG A 18 11.11 3.80 -7.45
N ALA A 19 9.79 3.70 -7.60
CA ALA A 19 8.84 4.45 -6.79
C ALA A 19 8.84 3.93 -5.34
N THR A 20 8.60 4.83 -4.40
CA THR A 20 8.42 4.47 -2.98
C THR A 20 7.10 3.74 -2.79
N LEU A 21 7.13 2.58 -2.15
CA LEU A 21 5.95 1.80 -1.80
C LEU A 21 5.37 2.34 -0.48
N VAL A 22 4.14 2.83 -0.54
CA VAL A 22 3.50 3.53 0.58
C VAL A 22 2.83 2.57 1.55
N THR A 23 2.30 1.45 1.06
CA THR A 23 1.57 0.48 1.88
C THR A 23 2.45 -0.58 2.51
N LYS A 24 3.77 -0.50 2.32
CA LYS A 24 4.74 -1.47 2.85
C LYS A 24 4.66 -1.57 4.37
N ASP A 25 4.63 -0.43 5.05
CA ASP A 25 4.62 -0.34 6.50
C ASP A 25 3.19 -0.37 7.06
N ASN A 26 3.04 -0.79 8.32
CA ASN A 26 1.76 -0.91 9.00
C ASN A 26 1.18 0.44 9.48
N LEU A 27 1.48 1.53 8.80
CA LEU A 27 0.93 2.86 9.10
C LEU A 27 -0.45 3.08 8.51
N ILE A 28 -0.73 2.46 7.38
CA ILE A 28 -2.01 2.56 6.67
C ILE A 28 -2.91 1.38 7.01
N PHE A 29 -2.34 0.19 7.04
CA PHE A 29 -3.07 -1.05 7.32
C PHE A 29 -2.76 -1.62 8.69
N ASN A 30 -3.72 -2.34 9.24
CA ASN A 30 -3.60 -3.06 10.49
C ASN A 30 -3.34 -4.55 10.21
N PRO A 31 -2.22 -5.13 10.70
CA PRO A 31 -1.89 -6.54 10.49
C PRO A 31 -2.52 -7.49 11.53
N ARG A 32 -3.45 -7.04 12.36
CA ARG A 32 -4.00 -7.83 13.49
C ARG A 32 -4.60 -9.18 13.09
N TYR A 33 -5.02 -9.33 11.85
CA TYR A 33 -5.73 -10.52 11.38
C TYR A 33 -4.90 -11.28 10.35
N GLU A 34 -3.56 -11.33 10.54
CA GLU A 34 -2.70 -12.16 9.73
C GLU A 34 -3.22 -13.60 9.75
N GLY A 35 -3.56 -14.11 8.58
CA GLY A 35 -4.17 -15.42 8.41
C GLY A 35 -3.13 -16.49 8.14
N ASN A 36 -3.57 -17.74 8.28
CA ASN A 36 -2.83 -18.86 7.72
C ASN A 36 -3.37 -19.12 6.31
N PRO A 37 -2.57 -18.98 5.21
CA PRO A 37 -3.05 -19.13 3.84
C PRO A 37 -3.62 -20.51 3.56
N LYS A 38 -3.22 -21.53 4.33
CA LYS A 38 -3.80 -22.86 4.24
C LYS A 38 -5.29 -22.90 4.55
N ALA A 39 -5.82 -21.89 5.23
CA ALA A 39 -7.23 -21.80 5.55
C ALA A 39 -8.07 -21.10 4.47
N GLY A 40 -7.46 -20.32 3.57
CA GLY A 40 -8.14 -19.57 2.51
C GLY A 40 -9.14 -18.50 3.00
N LYS A 41 -9.38 -18.42 4.31
CA LYS A 41 -10.39 -17.58 4.93
C LYS A 41 -10.06 -17.27 6.37
N VAL A 42 -10.14 -16.01 6.76
CA VAL A 42 -9.98 -15.55 8.14
C VAL A 42 -11.31 -14.99 8.64
N LYS A 43 -11.78 -15.48 9.78
CA LYS A 43 -12.99 -14.96 10.43
C LYS A 43 -12.63 -13.93 11.48
N VAL A 44 -13.08 -12.70 11.29
CA VAL A 44 -12.87 -11.58 12.20
C VAL A 44 -14.12 -11.36 13.05
N PRO A 45 -14.04 -11.49 14.38
CA PRO A 45 -15.16 -11.14 15.25
C PRO A 45 -15.29 -9.62 15.35
N VAL A 46 -16.45 -9.10 14.99
CA VAL A 46 -16.80 -7.69 15.13
C VAL A 46 -17.89 -7.55 16.18
N ARG A 47 -17.70 -6.66 17.12
CA ARG A 47 -18.76 -6.30 18.08
C ARG A 47 -19.68 -5.28 17.43
N ASP A 48 -20.93 -5.62 17.30
CA ASP A 48 -21.94 -4.76 16.68
C ASP A 48 -22.37 -3.62 17.61
N THR A 49 -22.24 -3.82 18.92
CA THR A 49 -22.72 -2.88 19.91
C THR A 49 -21.73 -2.70 21.06
N GLU A 50 -21.54 -1.47 21.47
CA GLU A 50 -20.87 -1.16 22.73
C GLU A 50 -21.77 -1.50 23.91
N VAL A 51 -21.18 -1.71 25.08
CA VAL A 51 -21.93 -1.97 26.30
C VAL A 51 -22.79 -0.76 26.63
N GLU A 52 -24.10 -0.97 26.70
CA GLU A 52 -25.05 0.08 26.98
C GLU A 52 -24.97 0.51 28.46
N VAL A 53 -24.79 1.81 28.72
CA VAL A 53 -24.85 2.38 30.07
C VAL A 53 -26.29 2.62 30.41
N LYS A 54 -26.79 1.95 31.47
CA LYS A 54 -28.17 2.06 31.95
C LYS A 54 -28.22 2.82 33.26
N LYS A 55 -29.33 3.50 33.46
CA LYS A 55 -29.61 4.14 34.76
C LYS A 55 -29.86 3.09 35.82
N TYR A 56 -29.15 3.16 36.91
CA TYR A 56 -29.34 2.29 38.06
C TYR A 56 -30.52 2.75 38.90
N ASP A 57 -31.42 1.82 39.19
CA ASP A 57 -32.54 2.03 40.15
C ASP A 57 -32.23 1.25 41.44
N LYS A 58 -32.31 1.94 42.57
CA LYS A 58 -31.99 1.33 43.89
C LYS A 58 -32.92 0.17 44.27
N GLN A 59 -34.13 0.15 43.72
CA GLN A 59 -35.13 -0.88 44.05
C GLN A 59 -35.17 -2.00 43.01
N LYS A 60 -34.92 -1.69 41.74
CA LYS A 60 -35.05 -2.63 40.61
C LYS A 60 -33.74 -3.06 40.00
N GLY A 61 -32.62 -2.44 40.38
CA GLY A 61 -31.32 -2.66 39.77
C GLY A 61 -31.22 -2.09 38.36
N ALA A 62 -30.28 -2.58 37.58
CA ALA A 62 -30.16 -2.25 36.15
C ALA A 62 -30.47 -3.52 35.34
N ALA A 63 -31.22 -3.38 34.27
CA ALA A 63 -31.54 -4.50 33.38
C ALA A 63 -30.27 -5.05 32.67
N ILE A 64 -30.13 -6.36 32.64
CA ILE A 64 -29.03 -7.04 31.94
C ILE A 64 -29.28 -6.95 30.44
N SER A 65 -28.26 -6.53 29.67
CA SER A 65 -28.26 -6.59 28.21
C SER A 65 -27.29 -7.67 27.74
N ALA A 66 -27.67 -8.42 26.72
CA ALA A 66 -26.78 -9.34 26.03
C ALA A 66 -26.08 -8.60 24.88
N GLY A 67 -24.75 -8.71 24.81
CA GLY A 67 -24.00 -8.23 23.65
C GLY A 67 -24.05 -9.24 22.51
N SER A 68 -24.04 -8.77 21.28
CA SER A 68 -23.90 -9.60 20.09
C SER A 68 -22.52 -9.46 19.48
N THR A 69 -22.05 -10.52 18.82
CA THR A 69 -20.80 -10.54 18.07
C THR A 69 -21.11 -11.08 16.68
N THR A 70 -20.85 -10.28 15.67
CA THR A 70 -20.96 -10.70 14.28
C THR A 70 -19.59 -11.10 13.75
N TYR A 71 -19.53 -12.08 12.88
CA TYR A 71 -18.29 -12.53 12.26
C TYR A 71 -18.24 -12.00 10.82
N PHE A 72 -17.17 -11.33 10.49
CA PHE A 72 -16.85 -10.91 9.14
C PHE A 72 -15.81 -11.85 8.55
N ASP A 73 -16.03 -12.26 7.31
CA ASP A 73 -15.15 -13.21 6.63
C ASP A 73 -14.21 -12.46 5.67
N ILE A 74 -12.92 -12.62 5.87
CA ILE A 74 -11.88 -12.15 4.96
C ILE A 74 -11.45 -13.36 4.12
N ASN A 75 -11.76 -13.34 2.82
CA ASN A 75 -11.34 -14.40 1.90
C ASN A 75 -10.00 -14.02 1.28
N ILE A 76 -9.01 -14.91 1.33
CA ILE A 76 -7.72 -14.73 0.66
C ILE A 76 -7.89 -15.24 -0.76
N ASP A 77 -8.03 -14.32 -1.72
CA ASP A 77 -8.44 -14.60 -3.09
C ASP A 77 -7.46 -14.09 -4.16
N THR A 78 -6.39 -13.43 -3.73
CA THR A 78 -5.44 -12.84 -4.66
C THR A 78 -4.09 -13.53 -4.57
N ASP A 79 -3.76 -14.29 -5.60
CA ASP A 79 -2.51 -15.02 -5.74
C ASP A 79 -1.61 -14.32 -6.76
N GLU A 80 -0.39 -13.95 -6.36
CA GLU A 80 0.58 -13.34 -7.25
C GLU A 80 1.90 -14.09 -7.21
N ALA A 81 2.43 -14.39 -8.37
CA ALA A 81 3.69 -15.12 -8.51
C ALA A 81 4.65 -14.38 -9.44
N VAL A 82 5.92 -14.47 -9.09
CA VAL A 82 7.02 -14.20 -10.02
C VAL A 82 7.68 -15.52 -10.36
N ASN A 83 7.90 -15.75 -11.63
CA ASN A 83 8.61 -16.91 -12.14
C ASN A 83 9.41 -16.49 -13.39
N GLU A 84 10.69 -16.23 -13.19
CA GLU A 84 11.60 -15.82 -14.27
C GLU A 84 12.77 -16.78 -14.35
N MET A 85 13.03 -17.30 -15.55
CA MET A 85 14.13 -18.18 -15.81
C MET A 85 15.38 -17.38 -16.21
N ILE A 86 16.52 -17.75 -15.65
CA ILE A 86 17.84 -17.26 -16.02
C ILE A 86 18.60 -18.45 -16.61
N ASP A 87 18.94 -18.36 -17.90
CA ASP A 87 19.70 -19.41 -18.56
C ASP A 87 21.12 -19.48 -17.96
N GLY A 88 21.65 -20.70 -17.84
CA GLY A 88 22.98 -20.91 -17.29
C GLY A 88 24.11 -20.33 -18.16
N PHE A 89 23.91 -20.25 -19.47
CA PHE A 89 24.85 -19.58 -20.37
C PHE A 89 24.85 -18.08 -20.18
N ASP A 90 23.64 -17.46 -20.05
CA ASP A 90 23.49 -16.03 -19.79
C ASP A 90 24.05 -15.65 -18.44
N ALA A 91 23.82 -16.47 -17.41
CA ALA A 91 24.35 -16.25 -16.06
C ALA A 91 25.88 -16.21 -16.02
N GLN A 92 26.58 -16.91 -16.94
CA GLN A 92 28.04 -16.92 -17.05
C GLN A 92 28.61 -15.83 -17.98
N SER A 93 27.82 -15.39 -18.97
CA SER A 93 28.25 -14.42 -19.99
C SER A 93 27.94 -12.97 -19.63
N VAL A 94 27.01 -12.73 -18.71
CA VAL A 94 26.61 -11.39 -18.24
C VAL A 94 27.43 -11.03 -16.99
N PRO A 95 27.68 -9.72 -16.72
CA PRO A 95 28.43 -9.28 -15.55
C PRO A 95 27.91 -9.86 -14.23
N ASP A 96 28.84 -10.09 -13.29
CA ASP A 96 28.53 -10.57 -11.95
C ASP A 96 27.44 -9.74 -11.29
N GLY A 97 26.38 -10.40 -10.80
CA GLY A 97 25.30 -9.74 -10.06
C GLY A 97 23.92 -9.76 -10.71
N ILE A 98 23.77 -10.18 -11.98
CA ILE A 98 22.47 -10.22 -12.65
C ILE A 98 21.42 -11.02 -11.87
N THR A 99 21.82 -12.11 -11.26
CA THR A 99 20.92 -12.97 -10.50
C THR A 99 20.41 -12.26 -9.22
N ALA A 100 21.30 -11.52 -8.54
CA ALA A 100 20.93 -10.74 -7.35
C ALA A 100 20.02 -9.56 -7.72
N GLU A 101 20.31 -8.88 -8.83
CA GLU A 101 19.49 -7.79 -9.35
C GLU A 101 18.08 -8.27 -9.75
N ARG A 102 17.99 -9.44 -10.42
CA ARG A 102 16.70 -10.01 -10.79
C ARG A 102 15.89 -10.45 -9.57
N LEU A 103 16.54 -10.96 -8.53
CA LEU A 103 15.92 -11.30 -7.26
C LEU A 103 15.33 -10.05 -6.58
N ASP A 104 16.10 -8.97 -6.51
CA ASP A 104 15.65 -7.70 -5.95
C ASP A 104 14.53 -7.05 -6.78
N SER A 105 14.66 -7.10 -8.12
CA SER A 105 13.61 -6.65 -9.04
C SER A 105 12.31 -7.43 -8.87
N ALA A 106 12.38 -8.73 -8.67
CA ALA A 106 11.22 -9.58 -8.41
C ALA A 106 10.52 -9.20 -7.10
N GLY A 107 11.28 -8.96 -6.04
CA GLY A 107 10.76 -8.48 -4.75
C GLY A 107 10.06 -7.13 -4.87
N TYR A 108 10.68 -6.18 -5.59
CA TYR A 108 10.06 -4.88 -5.84
C TYR A 108 8.79 -4.98 -6.69
N SER A 109 8.77 -5.80 -7.74
CA SER A 109 7.61 -5.95 -8.63
C SER A 109 6.40 -6.52 -7.89
N LEU A 110 6.61 -7.51 -7.02
CA LEU A 110 5.55 -8.03 -6.14
C LEU A 110 5.08 -6.96 -5.14
N GLY A 111 6.01 -6.21 -4.55
CA GLY A 111 5.67 -5.10 -3.66
C GLY A 111 4.86 -4.01 -4.36
N LEU A 112 5.20 -3.65 -5.59
CA LEU A 112 4.49 -2.64 -6.40
C LEU A 112 3.08 -3.12 -6.77
N SER A 113 2.93 -4.39 -7.15
CA SER A 113 1.62 -4.95 -7.42
C SER A 113 0.74 -4.94 -6.17
N MET A 114 1.29 -5.31 -5.02
CA MET A 114 0.61 -5.23 -3.73
C MET A 114 0.19 -3.81 -3.40
N ASP A 115 1.10 -2.83 -3.52
CA ASP A 115 0.82 -1.42 -3.24
C ASP A 115 -0.33 -0.89 -4.11
N THR A 116 -0.29 -1.18 -5.40
CA THR A 116 -1.33 -0.78 -6.35
C THR A 116 -2.70 -1.38 -5.99
N LYS A 117 -2.74 -2.66 -5.63
CA LYS A 117 -3.98 -3.34 -5.22
C LYS A 117 -4.50 -2.82 -3.89
N CYS A 118 -3.61 -2.55 -2.93
CA CYS A 118 -3.97 -1.94 -1.66
C CYS A 118 -4.64 -0.58 -1.85
N ILE A 119 -4.06 0.30 -2.66
CA ILE A 119 -4.62 1.63 -2.91
C ILE A 119 -5.95 1.53 -3.65
N ARG A 120 -6.07 0.67 -4.67
CA ARG A 120 -7.33 0.45 -5.38
C ARG A 120 -8.43 -0.10 -4.49
N ALA A 121 -8.12 -1.05 -3.62
CA ALA A 121 -9.10 -1.56 -2.67
C ALA A 121 -9.58 -0.48 -1.70
N LEU A 122 -8.69 0.43 -1.26
CA LEU A 122 -9.08 1.58 -0.45
C LEU A 122 -9.98 2.55 -1.21
N GLU A 123 -9.74 2.76 -2.52
CA GLU A 123 -10.59 3.60 -3.38
C GLU A 123 -11.98 2.99 -3.55
N GLU A 124 -12.04 1.70 -3.88
CA GLU A 124 -13.29 0.99 -4.16
C GLU A 124 -14.16 0.79 -2.91
N THR A 125 -13.53 0.58 -1.75
CA THR A 125 -14.24 0.34 -0.49
C THR A 125 -14.45 1.59 0.34
N ALA A 126 -14.06 2.77 -0.15
CA ALA A 126 -14.25 4.03 0.55
C ALA A 126 -15.74 4.27 0.85
N GLY A 127 -16.10 4.28 2.13
CA GLY A 127 -17.49 4.45 2.56
C GLY A 127 -18.05 5.88 2.36
N ILE A 128 -17.18 6.86 2.16
CA ILE A 128 -17.55 8.28 2.04
C ILE A 128 -16.75 8.95 0.94
N THR A 129 -17.44 9.55 0.00
CA THR A 129 -16.85 10.42 -1.02
C THR A 129 -17.03 11.89 -0.61
N ILE A 130 -15.94 12.64 -0.53
CA ILE A 130 -15.95 14.06 -0.11
C ILE A 130 -16.46 14.96 -1.23
N ALA A 131 -16.03 14.70 -2.46
CA ALA A 131 -16.49 15.40 -3.64
C ALA A 131 -16.80 14.42 -4.76
N THR A 132 -18.05 14.42 -5.24
CA THR A 132 -18.50 13.54 -6.33
C THR A 132 -18.22 14.12 -7.72
N THR A 133 -17.97 15.41 -7.80
CA THR A 133 -17.64 16.11 -9.05
C THR A 133 -16.19 16.54 -8.98
N LYS A 134 -15.41 16.24 -10.04
CA LYS A 134 -14.05 16.76 -10.18
C LYS A 134 -14.10 18.27 -10.20
N THR A 135 -13.73 18.88 -9.10
CA THR A 135 -13.49 20.33 -9.01
C THR A 135 -11.99 20.51 -9.04
N ALA A 136 -11.49 21.41 -9.87
CA ALA A 136 -10.07 21.73 -9.88
C ALA A 136 -9.64 22.10 -8.46
N CYS A 137 -8.70 21.36 -7.89
CA CYS A 137 -8.07 21.70 -6.63
C CYS A 137 -7.13 22.89 -6.88
N THR A 138 -7.41 23.98 -6.21
CA THR A 138 -6.52 25.16 -6.16
C THR A 138 -5.94 25.28 -4.76
N ASP A 139 -4.87 26.07 -4.60
CA ASP A 139 -4.20 26.33 -3.33
C ASP A 139 -5.18 26.71 -2.22
N SER A 140 -6.27 27.41 -2.55
CA SER A 140 -7.29 27.84 -1.60
C SER A 140 -8.38 26.79 -1.30
N THR A 141 -8.49 25.73 -2.10
CA THR A 141 -9.55 24.70 -1.98
C THR A 141 -9.04 23.38 -1.44
N ALA A 142 -7.79 22.99 -1.70
CA ALA A 142 -7.21 21.73 -1.28
C ALA A 142 -7.27 21.55 0.24
N TYR A 143 -6.81 22.53 1.00
CA TYR A 143 -6.86 22.50 2.46
C TYR A 143 -8.29 22.39 3.00
N LYS A 144 -9.26 23.08 2.39
CA LYS A 144 -10.67 23.00 2.77
C LYS A 144 -11.25 21.61 2.57
N GLN A 145 -10.83 20.89 1.51
CA GLN A 145 -11.21 19.49 1.26
C GLN A 145 -10.66 18.58 2.34
N VAL A 146 -9.40 18.73 2.71
CA VAL A 146 -8.78 17.97 3.81
C VAL A 146 -9.49 18.23 5.14
N LEU A 147 -9.86 19.50 5.43
CA LEU A 147 -10.64 19.84 6.62
C LEU A 147 -12.04 19.23 6.59
N ALA A 148 -12.69 19.17 5.42
CA ALA A 148 -13.98 18.52 5.27
C ALA A 148 -13.88 17.02 5.57
N ALA A 149 -12.83 16.34 5.07
CA ALA A 149 -12.52 14.97 5.39
C ALA A 149 -12.31 14.75 6.89
N LYS A 150 -11.49 15.58 7.52
CA LYS A 150 -11.25 15.54 8.97
C LYS A 150 -12.54 15.71 9.77
N ARG A 151 -13.36 16.69 9.41
CA ARG A 151 -14.65 16.91 10.07
C ARG A 151 -15.55 15.68 9.97
N THR A 152 -15.64 15.08 8.81
CA THR A 152 -16.46 13.89 8.58
C THR A 152 -15.99 12.72 9.42
N GLN A 153 -14.69 12.41 9.40
CA GLN A 153 -14.12 11.35 10.22
C GLN A 153 -14.32 11.60 11.72
N SER A 154 -14.14 12.83 12.17
CA SER A 154 -14.35 13.17 13.58
C SER A 154 -15.81 13.04 14.03
N ARG A 155 -16.78 13.33 13.14
CA ARG A 155 -18.20 13.09 13.39
C ARG A 155 -18.56 11.61 13.49
N LEU A 156 -17.83 10.76 12.78
CA LEU A 156 -17.97 9.31 12.84
C LEU A 156 -17.24 8.67 14.03
N GLY A 157 -16.62 9.48 14.89
CA GLY A 157 -15.91 8.97 16.07
C GLY A 157 -14.56 8.37 15.79
N VAL A 158 -13.95 8.64 14.61
CA VAL A 158 -12.58 8.16 14.32
C VAL A 158 -11.59 8.78 15.31
N PRO A 159 -10.74 7.98 15.97
CA PRO A 159 -9.76 8.49 16.92
C PRO A 159 -8.84 9.56 16.32
N ASN A 160 -8.50 10.57 17.10
CA ASN A 160 -7.53 11.58 16.72
C ASN A 160 -6.24 11.37 17.53
N ASP A 161 -5.63 10.22 17.34
CA ASP A 161 -4.45 9.73 18.05
C ASP A 161 -3.11 9.98 17.30
N GLY A 162 -3.16 10.77 16.23
CA GLY A 162 -2.02 11.06 15.38
C GLY A 162 -1.69 9.97 14.36
N LYS A 163 -2.50 8.90 14.28
CA LYS A 163 -2.31 7.79 13.34
C LYS A 163 -3.16 7.92 12.07
N ARG A 164 -3.97 8.97 11.96
CA ARG A 164 -4.72 9.22 10.74
C ARG A 164 -3.75 9.43 9.58
N TRP A 165 -4.05 8.81 8.45
CA TRP A 165 -3.23 8.87 7.25
C TRP A 165 -4.00 9.48 6.08
N LEU A 166 -3.28 10.07 5.14
CA LEU A 166 -3.77 10.60 3.89
C LEU A 166 -2.79 10.21 2.79
N ILE A 167 -3.27 9.50 1.77
CA ILE A 167 -2.52 9.19 0.55
C ILE A 167 -2.95 10.21 -0.49
N ALA A 168 -2.02 10.94 -1.04
CA ALA A 168 -2.23 11.98 -2.03
C ALA A 168 -1.64 11.58 -3.39
N SER A 169 -2.31 11.99 -4.47
CA SER A 169 -1.72 11.95 -5.80
C SER A 169 -0.61 13.00 -5.93
N PRO A 170 0.34 12.85 -6.87
CA PRO A 170 1.37 13.85 -7.10
C PRO A 170 0.80 15.24 -7.42
N GLU A 171 -0.30 15.30 -8.18
CA GLU A 171 -0.98 16.57 -8.52
C GLU A 171 -1.58 17.25 -7.30
N PHE A 172 -2.17 16.45 -6.39
CA PHE A 172 -2.70 16.98 -5.14
C PHE A 172 -1.58 17.41 -4.20
N MET A 173 -0.44 16.71 -4.21
CA MET A 173 0.75 17.08 -3.44
C MET A 173 1.33 18.41 -3.90
N GLU A 174 1.39 18.71 -5.20
CA GLU A 174 1.82 20.01 -5.71
C GLU A 174 1.03 21.14 -5.07
N VAL A 175 -0.30 21.00 -5.04
CA VAL A 175 -1.19 22.02 -4.44
C VAL A 175 -1.03 22.11 -2.93
N LEU A 176 -0.86 20.96 -2.23
CA LEU A 176 -0.65 20.96 -0.79
C LEU A 176 0.67 21.59 -0.35
N LEU A 177 1.73 21.38 -1.12
CA LEU A 177 3.05 21.98 -0.82
C LEU A 177 3.07 23.48 -0.96
N ALA A 178 2.16 24.06 -1.74
CA ALA A 178 1.96 25.50 -1.89
C ALA A 178 1.15 26.11 -0.73
N ASP A 179 0.49 25.29 0.10
CA ASP A 179 -0.33 25.77 1.20
C ASP A 179 0.52 26.00 2.47
N ASP A 180 0.38 27.17 3.09
CA ASP A 180 1.10 27.56 4.32
C ASP A 180 0.75 26.70 5.55
N HIS A 181 -0.35 25.95 5.50
CA HIS A 181 -0.79 25.06 6.59
C HIS A 181 -0.12 23.70 6.57
N TYR A 182 0.70 23.42 5.54
CA TYR A 182 1.39 22.16 5.39
C TYR A 182 2.69 22.12 6.20
N ILE A 183 2.81 21.21 7.13
CA ILE A 183 4.02 20.99 7.91
C ILE A 183 5.00 20.16 7.09
N ARG A 184 6.11 20.78 6.72
CA ARG A 184 7.14 20.15 5.88
C ARG A 184 7.88 19.04 6.60
N GLN A 185 8.47 18.16 5.83
CA GLN A 185 9.21 16.99 6.31
C GLN A 185 10.31 17.33 7.34
N GLY A 186 10.99 18.47 7.21
CA GLY A 186 12.03 18.88 8.15
C GLY A 186 11.57 19.09 9.59
N ASP A 187 10.28 19.29 9.82
CA ASP A 187 9.66 19.47 11.13
C ASP A 187 9.11 18.16 11.72
N LEU A 188 9.27 17.05 11.01
CA LEU A 188 8.83 15.72 11.44
C LEU A 188 9.97 14.95 12.13
N SER A 189 9.59 13.98 12.99
CA SER A 189 10.57 13.05 13.55
C SER A 189 11.18 12.16 12.47
N GLN A 190 12.45 11.79 12.64
CA GLN A 190 13.16 10.92 11.68
C GLN A 190 12.45 9.58 11.46
N GLU A 191 11.81 9.04 12.48
CA GLU A 191 11.05 7.78 12.38
C GLU A 191 9.88 7.89 11.38
N LEU A 192 9.13 8.99 11.41
CA LEU A 192 8.04 9.24 10.46
C LEU A 192 8.56 9.45 9.03
N VAL A 193 9.70 10.12 8.89
CA VAL A 193 10.34 10.33 7.58
C VAL A 193 10.80 9.00 6.97
N GLN A 194 11.41 8.12 7.76
CA GLN A 194 11.83 6.79 7.30
C GLN A 194 10.65 5.91 6.88
N SER A 195 9.48 6.13 7.48
CA SER A 195 8.25 5.41 7.14
C SER A 195 7.54 5.94 5.88
N GLY A 196 8.16 6.85 5.12
CA GLY A 196 7.60 7.39 3.88
C GLY A 196 6.56 8.50 4.07
N VAL A 197 6.44 9.07 5.28
CA VAL A 197 5.60 10.25 5.52
C VAL A 197 6.28 11.48 4.94
N VAL A 198 5.66 12.11 3.96
CA VAL A 198 6.19 13.31 3.29
C VAL A 198 5.95 14.57 4.13
N GLY A 199 4.88 14.59 4.94
CA GLY A 199 4.54 15.74 5.77
C GLY A 199 3.31 15.51 6.63
N ARG A 200 2.83 16.58 7.26
CA ARG A 200 1.59 16.57 8.04
C ARG A 200 0.69 17.72 7.69
N ILE A 201 -0.61 17.45 7.57
CA ILE A 201 -1.63 18.48 7.41
C ILE A 201 -2.88 18.12 8.21
N ALA A 202 -3.44 19.08 8.92
CA ALA A 202 -4.68 18.94 9.69
C ALA A 202 -4.73 17.70 10.63
N GLY A 203 -3.58 17.16 11.04
CA GLY A 203 -3.46 15.97 11.91
C GLY A 203 -3.39 14.64 11.14
N TYR A 204 -3.27 14.67 9.80
CA TYR A 204 -2.97 13.50 8.97
C TYR A 204 -1.48 13.38 8.71
N ASN A 205 -0.97 12.16 8.72
CA ASN A 205 0.32 11.82 8.13
C ASN A 205 0.12 11.69 6.62
N VAL A 206 0.85 12.45 5.82
CA VAL A 206 0.67 12.52 4.38
C VAL A 206 1.68 11.64 3.68
N PHE A 207 1.19 10.82 2.78
CA PHE A 207 1.98 9.95 1.90
C PHE A 207 1.71 10.36 0.46
N GLU A 208 2.73 10.34 -0.36
CA GLU A 208 2.61 10.54 -1.80
C GLU A 208 2.69 9.19 -2.50
N SER A 209 1.75 8.92 -3.40
CA SER A 209 1.76 7.70 -4.20
C SER A 209 1.33 7.96 -5.64
N ASN A 210 2.12 7.44 -6.57
CA ASN A 210 1.79 7.43 -7.99
C ASN A 210 0.81 6.30 -8.36
N ASN A 211 0.48 5.41 -7.43
CA ASN A 211 -0.41 4.26 -7.65
C ASN A 211 -1.90 4.64 -7.56
N THR A 212 -2.22 5.88 -7.18
CA THR A 212 -3.55 6.50 -7.34
C THR A 212 -3.89 6.82 -8.79
N MET A 213 -2.93 6.67 -9.70
CA MET A 213 -3.08 6.88 -11.13
C MET A 213 -3.27 5.55 -11.86
N PHE A 214 -4.04 5.58 -12.93
CA PHE A 214 -4.14 4.47 -13.87
C PHE A 214 -3.66 4.90 -15.26
N GLU A 215 -3.32 3.91 -16.07
CA GLU A 215 -2.86 4.14 -17.43
C GLU A 215 -3.98 4.76 -18.28
N ASP A 216 -3.70 5.89 -18.92
CA ASP A 216 -4.61 6.51 -19.87
C ASP A 216 -4.30 5.98 -21.28
N THR A 217 -5.15 5.09 -21.76
CA THR A 217 -4.99 4.46 -23.08
C THR A 217 -5.15 5.44 -24.26
N THR A 218 -5.62 6.65 -24.01
CA THR A 218 -5.74 7.70 -25.04
C THR A 218 -4.41 8.40 -25.31
N ILE A 219 -3.45 8.28 -24.41
CA ILE A 219 -2.12 8.88 -24.49
C ILE A 219 -1.07 7.80 -24.26
N VAL A 220 -0.17 7.63 -25.22
CA VAL A 220 0.93 6.64 -25.10
C VAL A 220 1.81 6.97 -23.88
N GLY A 221 1.87 6.06 -22.90
CA GLY A 221 2.61 6.26 -21.65
C GLY A 221 1.96 7.28 -20.70
N GLY A 222 0.76 7.75 -21.00
CA GLY A 222 0.01 8.67 -20.15
C GLY A 222 -0.59 7.98 -18.93
N LYS A 223 -0.64 8.71 -17.82
CA LYS A 223 -1.34 8.31 -16.61
C LYS A 223 -2.41 9.32 -16.26
N LYS A 224 -3.50 8.84 -15.71
CA LYS A 224 -4.64 9.66 -15.29
C LYS A 224 -4.95 9.39 -13.85
N THR A 225 -5.09 10.46 -13.06
CA THR A 225 -5.49 10.35 -11.65
C THR A 225 -6.94 9.92 -11.54
N THR A 226 -7.20 8.86 -10.79
CA THR A 226 -8.56 8.42 -10.45
C THR A 226 -9.09 9.15 -9.23
N THR A 227 -8.23 9.34 -8.25
CA THR A 227 -8.55 9.90 -6.94
C THR A 227 -7.46 10.88 -6.53
N GLU A 228 -7.84 12.07 -6.14
CA GLU A 228 -6.89 13.12 -5.72
C GLU A 228 -6.26 12.78 -4.37
N PHE A 229 -7.05 12.32 -3.41
CA PHE A 229 -6.56 11.82 -2.14
C PHE A 229 -7.51 10.81 -1.49
N ILE A 230 -6.94 9.93 -0.69
CA ILE A 230 -7.66 8.98 0.16
C ILE A 230 -7.19 9.20 1.59
N CYS A 231 -8.09 9.18 2.55
CA CYS A 231 -7.74 9.33 3.95
C CYS A 231 -8.47 8.33 4.84
N GLY A 232 -7.80 7.89 5.88
CA GLY A 232 -8.33 6.87 6.76
C GLY A 232 -7.62 6.77 8.11
N HIS A 233 -7.90 5.66 8.78
CA HIS A 233 -7.28 5.30 10.05
C HIS A 233 -6.92 3.80 10.02
N PRO A 234 -5.75 3.38 10.54
CA PRO A 234 -5.29 1.99 10.46
C PRO A 234 -6.25 0.97 11.09
N ASN A 235 -7.02 1.37 12.11
CA ASN A 235 -7.95 0.47 12.79
C ASN A 235 -9.11 0.00 11.89
N TRP A 236 -9.35 0.66 10.76
CA TRP A 236 -10.43 0.33 9.82
C TRP A 236 -9.95 -0.29 8.52
N CYS A 237 -8.65 -0.36 8.34
CA CYS A 237 -8.05 -0.91 7.14
C CYS A 237 -7.27 -2.16 7.52
N HIS A 238 -7.74 -3.31 7.10
CA HIS A 238 -7.10 -4.59 7.39
C HIS A 238 -6.45 -5.14 6.14
N ARG A 239 -5.24 -5.64 6.30
CA ARG A 239 -4.52 -6.37 5.27
C ARG A 239 -4.07 -7.71 5.83
N VAL A 240 -4.35 -8.77 5.09
CA VAL A 240 -3.80 -10.09 5.35
C VAL A 240 -2.84 -10.41 4.22
N GLN A 241 -1.58 -10.59 4.55
CA GLN A 241 -0.53 -10.93 3.61
C GLN A 241 0.24 -12.13 4.14
N GLU A 242 0.46 -13.10 3.28
CA GLU A 242 1.33 -14.22 3.58
C GLU A 242 2.15 -14.63 2.36
N TRP A 243 3.42 -14.90 2.60
CA TRP A 243 4.31 -15.47 1.60
C TRP A 243 4.14 -16.98 1.63
N SER A 244 3.45 -17.54 0.64
CA SER A 244 3.38 -18.99 0.47
C SER A 244 4.74 -19.56 0.07
N VAL A 245 5.45 -18.84 -0.81
CA VAL A 245 6.83 -19.15 -1.20
C VAL A 245 7.61 -17.85 -1.23
N PRO A 246 8.55 -17.63 -0.31
CA PRO A 246 9.43 -16.46 -0.35
C PRO A 246 10.17 -16.37 -1.68
N VAL A 247 10.43 -15.15 -2.15
CA VAL A 247 11.20 -14.96 -3.39
C VAL A 247 12.59 -15.52 -3.20
N ALA A 248 12.95 -16.49 -4.01
CA ALA A 248 14.22 -17.20 -3.92
C ALA A 248 14.66 -17.71 -5.31
N ILE A 249 15.98 -17.93 -5.43
CA ILE A 249 16.56 -18.54 -6.61
C ILE A 249 16.50 -20.05 -6.44
N LYS A 250 15.98 -20.74 -7.45
CA LYS A 250 15.93 -22.19 -7.50
C LYS A 250 16.62 -22.69 -8.76
N ASN A 251 17.52 -23.66 -8.60
CA ASN A 251 18.12 -24.34 -9.74
C ASN A 251 17.08 -25.21 -10.43
N LEU A 252 16.98 -25.07 -11.73
CA LEU A 252 16.11 -25.89 -12.56
C LEU A 252 16.80 -27.22 -12.87
N THR A 253 15.99 -28.26 -13.01
CA THR A 253 16.43 -29.64 -13.32
C THR A 253 15.79 -30.10 -14.62
N ASN A 254 16.22 -31.22 -15.12
CA ASN A 254 15.77 -31.86 -16.36
C ASN A 254 16.29 -31.16 -17.63
N GLU A 255 15.39 -30.62 -18.46
CA GLU A 255 15.73 -30.06 -19.76
C GLU A 255 16.52 -28.73 -19.69
N TYR A 256 16.52 -28.08 -18.54
CA TYR A 256 17.15 -26.75 -18.31
C TYR A 256 18.49 -26.89 -17.59
N ILE A 257 19.47 -27.45 -18.28
CA ILE A 257 20.81 -27.73 -17.72
C ILE A 257 21.53 -26.43 -17.36
N GLY A 258 21.89 -26.28 -16.08
CA GLY A 258 22.62 -25.11 -15.56
C GLY A 258 21.79 -23.83 -15.40
N SER A 259 20.50 -23.88 -15.71
CA SER A 259 19.60 -22.72 -15.56
C SER A 259 19.04 -22.62 -14.16
N SER A 260 18.72 -21.38 -13.74
CA SER A 260 18.06 -21.09 -12.47
C SER A 260 16.79 -20.29 -12.70
N ALA A 261 15.89 -20.29 -11.73
CA ALA A 261 14.68 -19.47 -11.77
C ALA A 261 14.55 -18.64 -10.50
N VAL A 262 14.15 -17.38 -10.66
CA VAL A 262 13.69 -16.52 -9.56
C VAL A 262 12.20 -16.79 -9.38
N GLN A 263 11.84 -17.37 -8.25
CA GLN A 263 10.46 -17.76 -7.96
C GLN A 263 9.99 -17.20 -6.63
N GLY A 264 8.76 -16.70 -6.62
CA GLY A 264 8.08 -16.26 -5.40
C GLY A 264 6.56 -16.33 -5.57
N LEU A 265 5.84 -16.60 -4.50
CA LEU A 265 4.37 -16.64 -4.47
C LEU A 265 3.87 -15.90 -3.24
N SER A 266 3.09 -14.86 -3.46
CA SER A 266 2.43 -14.07 -2.41
C SER A 266 0.92 -14.27 -2.48
N LEU A 267 0.30 -14.42 -1.32
CA LEU A 267 -1.14 -14.47 -1.11
C LEU A 267 -1.57 -13.21 -0.38
N ILE A 268 -2.52 -12.48 -0.92
CA ILE A 268 -2.93 -11.18 -0.39
C ILE A 268 -4.45 -11.07 -0.36
N HIS A 269 -4.95 -10.48 0.72
CA HIS A 269 -6.31 -9.94 0.78
C HIS A 269 -6.33 -8.60 1.53
N ILE A 270 -7.17 -7.70 1.05
CA ILE A 270 -7.27 -6.34 1.57
C ILE A 270 -8.72 -6.04 1.92
#